data_54e0c4ba8fd06d399747f86a3d68002e
#
_entry.id   54e0c4ba8fd06d399747f86a3d68002e
#
_cell.length_a   1.000
_cell.length_b   1.000
_cell.length_c   1.000
_cell.angle_alpha   90.00
_cell.angle_beta   90.00
_cell.angle_gamma   90.00
#
_symmetry.space_group_name_H-M   'P 1'
#
loop_
_entity.id
_entity.type
_entity.pdbx_description
1 polymer ?
#
loop_
_entity_poly.entity_id
_entity_poly.type
_entity_poly.pdbx_seq_one_letter_code
_entity_poly.pdbx_strand_id
1 'polypeptide(L)'
;MQVDKHCDMERINEIRIKMMEYLESISGPIDTKGIEIVGQIKSVSTLFENMMAQKTHEVDLSRSRWAILLFLQADELTGNKNGVTPTSLSKTQHVSKNTISALVKGLEKQELISRYLDENDHRIFRIRITDKGRELMNQQASVRINMLNQLVSNFSAEECTLLIGLLGKLQNSAEKISQGSLQESSGG
;
A
#
# COMPACT_ATOMS: atom_id res chain seq x y z
N MET A 1 0.22 -33.52 -10.68
CA MET A 1 -0.77 -33.52 -9.59
C MET A 1 -1.50 -32.19 -9.68
N GLN A 2 -2.52 -32.15 -10.54
CA GLN A 2 -3.43 -31.01 -10.69
C GLN A 2 -4.44 -31.11 -9.56
N VAL A 3 -4.13 -30.53 -8.41
CA VAL A 3 -5.06 -30.41 -7.29
C VAL A 3 -6.18 -29.46 -7.73
N ASP A 4 -7.37 -29.94 -7.55
CA ASP A 4 -8.67 -29.49 -7.94
C ASP A 4 -8.96 -28.01 -7.60
N LYS A 5 -8.44 -27.07 -8.39
CA LYS A 5 -8.73 -25.63 -8.25
C LYS A 5 -10.23 -25.31 -8.34
N HIS A 6 -11.02 -26.22 -8.91
CA HIS A 6 -12.47 -26.05 -9.05
C HIS A 6 -13.19 -26.31 -7.72
N CYS A 7 -12.81 -27.38 -7.01
CA CYS A 7 -13.38 -27.74 -5.72
C CYS A 7 -13.08 -26.69 -4.62
N ASP A 8 -11.87 -26.10 -4.65
CA ASP A 8 -11.50 -25.03 -3.71
C ASP A 8 -12.32 -23.74 -3.96
N MET A 9 -12.64 -23.43 -5.21
CA MET A 9 -13.41 -22.23 -5.55
C MET A 9 -14.88 -22.36 -5.13
N GLU A 10 -15.50 -23.51 -5.33
CA GLU A 10 -16.87 -23.79 -4.88
C GLU A 10 -16.98 -23.70 -3.35
N ARG A 11 -16.04 -24.28 -2.63
CA ARG A 11 -15.99 -24.22 -1.17
C ARG A 11 -15.80 -22.78 -0.65
N ILE A 12 -14.96 -21.99 -1.30
CA ILE A 12 -14.75 -20.59 -0.95
C ILE A 12 -16.05 -19.79 -1.15
N ASN A 13 -16.78 -20.02 -2.25
CA ASN A 13 -18.06 -19.38 -2.50
C ASN A 13 -19.12 -19.80 -1.47
N GLU A 14 -19.19 -21.06 -1.10
CA GLU A 14 -20.10 -21.55 -0.06
C GLU A 14 -19.81 -20.90 1.29
N ILE A 15 -18.55 -20.85 1.71
CA ILE A 15 -18.14 -20.16 2.95
C ILE A 15 -18.54 -18.67 2.91
N ARG A 16 -18.35 -18.00 1.77
CA ARG A 16 -18.73 -16.61 1.58
C ARG A 16 -20.24 -16.40 1.77
N ILE A 17 -21.07 -17.25 1.16
CA ILE A 17 -22.53 -17.21 1.31
C ILE A 17 -22.92 -17.39 2.78
N LYS A 18 -22.38 -18.43 3.45
CA LYS A 18 -22.67 -18.68 4.88
C LYS A 18 -22.23 -17.55 5.79
N MET A 19 -21.09 -16.92 5.48
CA MET A 19 -20.66 -15.75 6.22
C MET A 19 -21.64 -14.58 6.07
N MET A 20 -22.18 -14.37 4.88
CA MET A 20 -23.19 -13.32 4.65
C MET A 20 -24.50 -13.60 5.37
N GLU A 21 -25.03 -14.84 5.28
CA GLU A 21 -26.21 -15.27 6.03
C GLU A 21 -26.02 -15.07 7.54
N TYR A 22 -24.85 -15.40 8.08
CA TYR A 22 -24.52 -15.16 9.48
C TYR A 22 -24.52 -13.68 9.84
N LEU A 23 -23.89 -12.82 9.03
CA LEU A 23 -23.87 -11.38 9.26
C LEU A 23 -25.28 -10.79 9.24
N GLU A 24 -26.13 -11.18 8.29
CA GLU A 24 -27.53 -10.77 8.23
C GLU A 24 -28.32 -11.21 9.46
N SER A 25 -28.04 -12.38 10.00
CA SER A 25 -28.71 -12.91 11.20
C SER A 25 -28.46 -12.08 12.47
N ILE A 26 -27.30 -11.41 12.55
CA ILE A 26 -26.89 -10.62 13.73
C ILE A 26 -27.14 -9.11 13.59
N SER A 27 -27.19 -8.59 12.35
CA SER A 27 -27.31 -7.13 12.09
C SER A 27 -28.60 -6.75 11.37
N GLY A 28 -29.44 -7.72 10.97
CA GLY A 28 -30.58 -7.49 10.07
C GLY A 28 -30.13 -7.35 8.61
N PRO A 29 -31.04 -6.94 7.69
CA PRO A 29 -30.72 -6.81 6.27
C PRO A 29 -29.52 -5.89 6.05
N ILE A 30 -28.48 -6.38 5.36
CA ILE A 30 -27.22 -5.65 5.14
C ILE A 30 -27.09 -5.30 3.66
N ASP A 31 -26.66 -4.06 3.35
CA ASP A 31 -26.11 -3.75 2.01
C ASP A 31 -24.69 -4.31 1.92
N THR A 32 -24.55 -5.44 1.20
CA THR A 32 -23.30 -6.17 1.05
C THR A 32 -22.26 -5.48 0.16
N LYS A 33 -22.66 -4.44 -0.59
CA LYS A 33 -21.80 -3.77 -1.58
C LYS A 33 -20.50 -3.24 -0.99
N GLY A 34 -20.56 -2.67 0.23
CA GLY A 34 -19.36 -2.19 0.93
C GLY A 34 -18.37 -3.32 1.21
N ILE A 35 -18.87 -4.47 1.68
CA ILE A 35 -18.07 -5.67 1.96
C ILE A 35 -17.44 -6.20 0.67
N GLU A 36 -18.22 -6.27 -0.40
CA GLU A 36 -17.76 -6.77 -1.70
C GLU A 36 -16.67 -5.87 -2.29
N ILE A 37 -16.87 -4.56 -2.30
CA ILE A 37 -15.90 -3.59 -2.84
C ILE A 37 -14.59 -3.68 -2.06
N VAL A 38 -14.62 -3.61 -0.74
CA VAL A 38 -13.41 -3.68 0.10
C VAL A 38 -12.74 -5.04 -0.02
N GLY A 39 -13.52 -6.12 -0.11
CA GLY A 39 -13.01 -7.47 -0.36
C GLY A 39 -12.27 -7.59 -1.69
N GLN A 40 -12.81 -7.04 -2.77
CA GLN A 40 -12.15 -7.04 -4.10
C GLN A 40 -10.86 -6.22 -4.08
N ILE A 41 -10.86 -5.04 -3.47
CA ILE A 41 -9.65 -4.20 -3.35
C ILE A 41 -8.54 -4.97 -2.62
N LYS A 42 -8.88 -5.60 -1.49
CA LYS A 42 -7.93 -6.41 -0.71
C LYS A 42 -7.39 -7.60 -1.51
N SER A 43 -8.26 -8.32 -2.20
CA SER A 43 -7.89 -9.47 -3.04
C SER A 43 -6.92 -9.07 -4.15
N VAL A 44 -7.24 -8.03 -4.92
CA VAL A 44 -6.38 -7.50 -5.99
C VAL A 44 -5.03 -7.03 -5.43
N SER A 45 -5.03 -6.31 -4.29
CA SER A 45 -3.79 -5.87 -3.64
C SER A 45 -2.91 -7.06 -3.24
N THR A 46 -3.49 -8.10 -2.63
CA THR A 46 -2.75 -9.30 -2.23
C THR A 46 -2.18 -10.07 -3.42
N LEU A 47 -2.97 -10.25 -4.50
CA LEU A 47 -2.50 -10.89 -5.72
C LEU A 47 -1.34 -10.13 -6.35
N PHE A 48 -1.46 -8.80 -6.43
CA PHE A 48 -0.38 -7.95 -6.96
C PHE A 48 0.90 -8.06 -6.12
N GLU A 49 0.78 -8.04 -4.79
CA GLU A 49 1.93 -8.21 -3.89
C GLU A 49 2.63 -9.57 -4.09
N ASN A 50 1.85 -10.64 -4.21
CA ASN A 50 2.39 -11.97 -4.48
C ASN A 50 3.09 -12.07 -5.85
N MET A 51 2.49 -11.47 -6.89
CA MET A 51 3.11 -11.41 -8.21
C MET A 51 4.44 -10.64 -8.18
N MET A 52 4.49 -9.52 -7.46
CA MET A 52 5.71 -8.74 -7.30
C MET A 52 6.77 -9.51 -6.53
N ALA A 53 6.41 -10.19 -5.44
CA ALA A 53 7.34 -10.99 -4.64
C ALA A 53 7.99 -12.11 -5.46
N GLN A 54 7.22 -12.79 -6.33
CA GLN A 54 7.73 -13.85 -7.20
C GLN A 54 8.75 -13.37 -8.23
N LYS A 55 8.61 -12.14 -8.75
CA LYS A 55 9.50 -11.59 -9.79
C LYS A 55 10.73 -10.85 -9.24
N THR A 56 10.72 -10.49 -7.95
CA THR A 56 11.81 -9.72 -7.32
C THR A 56 12.63 -10.56 -6.34
N HIS A 57 12.81 -11.86 -6.62
CA HIS A 57 13.51 -12.81 -5.74
C HIS A 57 14.91 -12.38 -5.29
N GLU A 58 15.60 -11.51 -6.03
CA GLU A 58 16.95 -11.07 -5.69
C GLU A 58 17.00 -9.92 -4.67
N VAL A 59 15.90 -9.19 -4.48
CA VAL A 59 15.85 -8.06 -3.54
C VAL A 59 14.55 -8.10 -2.77
N ASP A 60 14.62 -8.31 -1.45
CA ASP A 60 13.49 -8.25 -0.52
C ASP A 60 12.96 -6.81 -0.40
N LEU A 61 12.34 -6.33 -1.48
CA LEU A 61 11.77 -5.00 -1.59
C LEU A 61 10.24 -5.09 -1.63
N SER A 62 9.63 -5.19 -0.44
CA SER A 62 8.18 -5.17 -0.30
C SER A 62 7.58 -3.89 -0.89
N ARG A 63 6.28 -3.92 -1.24
CA ARG A 63 5.54 -2.75 -1.73
C ARG A 63 5.75 -1.52 -0.85
N SER A 64 5.68 -1.68 0.46
CA SER A 64 5.84 -0.56 1.41
C SER A 64 7.25 0.03 1.40
N ARG A 65 8.29 -0.82 1.27
CA ARG A 65 9.68 -0.34 1.12
C ARG A 65 9.88 0.38 -0.22
N TRP A 66 9.33 -0.17 -1.30
CA TRP A 66 9.35 0.47 -2.61
C TRP A 66 8.68 1.84 -2.58
N ALA A 67 7.49 1.95 -1.97
CA ALA A 67 6.75 3.21 -1.86
C ALA A 67 7.55 4.28 -1.09
N ILE A 68 8.28 3.88 -0.03
CA ILE A 68 9.17 4.80 0.69
C ILE A 68 10.30 5.29 -0.22
N LEU A 69 11.00 4.40 -0.94
CA LEU A 69 12.07 4.79 -1.84
C LEU A 69 11.57 5.71 -2.96
N LEU A 70 10.41 5.40 -3.55
CA LEU A 70 9.78 6.21 -4.58
C LEU A 70 9.45 7.62 -4.06
N PHE A 71 8.90 7.70 -2.85
CA PHE A 71 8.59 8.98 -2.21
C PHE A 71 9.86 9.80 -1.95
N LEU A 72 10.92 9.18 -1.40
CA LEU A 72 12.20 9.85 -1.16
C LEU A 72 12.83 10.37 -2.45
N GLN A 73 12.78 9.59 -3.52
CA GLN A 73 13.28 9.99 -4.83
C GLN A 73 12.46 11.14 -5.41
N ALA A 74 11.13 11.07 -5.34
CA ALA A 74 10.26 12.13 -5.83
C ALA A 74 10.45 13.44 -5.05
N ASP A 75 10.57 13.35 -3.71
CA ASP A 75 10.82 14.51 -2.84
C ASP A 75 12.15 15.18 -3.16
N GLU A 76 13.21 14.40 -3.40
CA GLU A 76 14.52 14.95 -3.83
C GLU A 76 14.43 15.66 -5.18
N LEU A 77 13.64 15.13 -6.13
CA LEU A 77 13.41 15.76 -7.45
C LEU A 77 12.63 17.07 -7.35
N THR A 78 11.86 17.33 -6.28
CA THR A 78 11.24 18.64 -6.03
C THR A 78 12.23 19.70 -5.53
N GLY A 79 13.52 19.33 -5.37
CA GLY A 79 14.57 20.21 -4.86
C GLY A 79 14.77 20.15 -3.35
N ASN A 80 14.05 19.29 -2.63
CA ASN A 80 14.26 19.10 -1.20
C ASN A 80 15.56 18.34 -0.92
N LYS A 81 16.62 19.10 -0.63
CA LYS A 81 17.93 18.54 -0.24
C LYS A 81 18.00 18.14 1.25
N ASN A 82 16.98 18.48 2.03
CA ASN A 82 16.97 18.22 3.48
C ASN A 82 16.40 16.86 3.86
N GLY A 83 15.91 16.08 2.87
CA GLY A 83 15.28 14.80 3.11
C GLY A 83 14.01 14.88 3.96
N VAL A 84 13.40 13.75 4.26
CA VAL A 84 12.09 13.68 4.92
C VAL A 84 12.18 13.12 6.34
N THR A 85 11.23 13.52 7.19
CA THR A 85 11.14 12.98 8.56
C THR A 85 10.33 11.68 8.58
N PRO A 86 10.56 10.78 9.58
CA PRO A 86 9.71 9.60 9.78
C PRO A 86 8.23 9.95 9.95
N THR A 87 7.93 11.10 10.54
CA THR A 87 6.55 11.58 10.73
C THR A 87 5.91 11.95 9.38
N SER A 88 6.66 12.58 8.47
CA SER A 88 6.18 12.86 7.12
C SER A 88 5.89 11.56 6.36
N LEU A 89 6.80 10.57 6.43
CA LEU A 89 6.60 9.26 5.81
C LEU A 89 5.36 8.54 6.38
N SER A 90 5.14 8.59 7.70
CA SER A 90 3.96 7.99 8.34
C SER A 90 2.66 8.57 7.80
N LYS A 91 2.59 9.89 7.66
CA LYS A 91 1.41 10.59 7.09
C LYS A 91 1.18 10.23 5.63
N THR A 92 2.23 10.30 4.81
CA THR A 92 2.13 10.07 3.36
C THR A 92 1.82 8.61 3.01
N GLN A 93 2.36 7.67 3.79
CA GLN A 93 2.13 6.24 3.57
C GLN A 93 0.88 5.71 4.29
N HIS A 94 0.17 6.56 5.05
CA HIS A 94 -1.01 6.18 5.85
C HIS A 94 -0.77 4.98 6.78
N VAL A 95 0.43 4.89 7.36
CA VAL A 95 0.81 3.80 8.28
C VAL A 95 1.33 4.35 9.61
N SER A 96 1.32 3.51 10.65
CA SER A 96 1.75 3.91 11.99
C SER A 96 3.25 4.29 12.02
N LYS A 97 3.64 5.13 12.99
CA LYS A 97 5.05 5.48 13.24
C LYS A 97 5.91 4.25 13.51
N ASN A 98 5.36 3.23 14.19
CA ASN A 98 6.07 1.98 14.47
C ASN A 98 6.34 1.20 13.18
N THR A 99 5.36 1.13 12.27
CA THR A 99 5.51 0.51 10.95
C THR A 99 6.60 1.21 10.14
N ILE A 100 6.58 2.56 10.08
CA ILE A 100 7.62 3.34 9.39
C ILE A 100 9.00 3.07 10.00
N SER A 101 9.12 3.04 11.33
CA SER A 101 10.40 2.77 12.00
C SER A 101 10.98 1.41 11.60
N ALA A 102 10.14 0.37 11.52
CA ALA A 102 10.57 -0.97 11.09
C ALA A 102 10.99 -0.99 9.61
N LEU A 103 10.22 -0.35 8.72
CA LEU A 103 10.52 -0.27 7.29
C LEU A 103 11.83 0.50 7.03
N VAL A 104 11.99 1.66 7.68
CA VAL A 104 13.19 2.51 7.58
C VAL A 104 14.42 1.75 8.07
N LYS A 105 14.32 1.07 9.23
CA LYS A 105 15.43 0.23 9.73
C LYS A 105 15.82 -0.88 8.76
N GLY A 106 14.85 -1.50 8.09
CA GLY A 106 15.09 -2.52 7.07
C GLY A 106 15.78 -1.96 5.82
N LEU A 107 15.36 -0.80 5.34
CA LEU A 107 15.99 -0.12 4.20
C LEU A 107 17.39 0.39 4.51
N GLU A 108 17.61 0.91 5.71
CA GLU A 108 18.92 1.37 6.18
C GLU A 108 19.91 0.21 6.31
N LYS A 109 19.47 -0.95 6.83
CA LYS A 109 20.31 -2.17 6.89
C LYS A 109 20.74 -2.66 5.49
N GLN A 110 19.92 -2.41 4.47
CA GLN A 110 20.24 -2.72 3.06
C GLN A 110 21.04 -1.59 2.39
N GLU A 111 21.36 -0.50 3.11
CA GLU A 111 22.07 0.69 2.60
C GLU A 111 21.32 1.42 1.47
N LEU A 112 20.01 1.23 1.37
CA LEU A 112 19.18 1.87 0.35
C LEU A 112 18.76 3.30 0.72
N ILE A 113 18.83 3.60 2.01
CA ILE A 113 18.59 4.94 2.60
C ILE A 113 19.66 5.24 3.63
N SER A 114 19.83 6.53 3.93
CA SER A 114 20.66 7.02 5.04
C SER A 114 19.81 7.87 5.99
N ARG A 115 20.12 7.79 7.28
CA ARG A 115 19.56 8.66 8.32
C ARG A 115 20.64 9.59 8.83
N TYR A 116 20.28 10.83 9.08
CA TYR A 116 21.14 11.84 9.69
C TYR A 116 20.31 12.77 10.57
N LEU A 117 20.97 13.48 11.46
CA LEU A 117 20.32 14.48 12.30
C LEU A 117 20.05 15.75 11.49
N ASP A 118 18.91 16.38 11.73
CA ASP A 118 18.61 17.69 11.16
C ASP A 118 19.63 18.72 11.66
N GLU A 119 20.10 19.59 10.78
CA GLU A 119 21.13 20.58 11.10
C GLU A 119 20.63 21.63 12.09
N ASN A 120 19.31 21.92 12.10
CA ASN A 120 18.72 22.95 12.95
C ASN A 120 18.10 22.38 14.23
N ASP A 121 17.66 21.11 14.21
CA ASP A 121 17.11 20.43 15.37
C ASP A 121 17.64 18.99 15.47
N HIS A 122 18.69 18.79 16.20
CA HIS A 122 19.35 17.50 16.44
C HIS A 122 18.47 16.43 17.14
N ARG A 123 17.22 16.74 17.46
CA ARG A 123 16.23 15.76 17.94
C ARG A 123 15.49 15.10 16.79
N ILE A 124 15.59 15.66 15.59
CA ILE A 124 14.87 15.18 14.39
C ILE A 124 15.84 14.40 13.50
N PHE A 125 15.44 13.18 13.18
CA PHE A 125 16.10 12.41 12.12
C PHE A 125 15.49 12.71 10.76
N ARG A 126 16.37 12.85 9.78
CA ARG A 126 16.04 12.97 8.37
C ARG A 126 16.49 11.74 7.60
N ILE A 127 15.76 11.41 6.55
CA ILE A 127 15.96 10.22 5.73
C ILE A 127 16.13 10.68 4.29
N ARG A 128 17.17 10.14 3.63
CA ARG A 128 17.43 10.32 2.20
C ARG A 128 17.63 8.97 1.52
N ILE A 129 17.31 8.92 0.23
CA ILE A 129 17.71 7.79 -0.60
C ILE A 129 19.22 7.86 -0.87
N THR A 130 19.88 6.70 -0.91
CA THR A 130 21.30 6.59 -1.30
C THR A 130 21.44 6.36 -2.80
N ASP A 131 22.68 6.44 -3.34
CA ASP A 131 22.95 6.08 -4.74
C ASP A 131 22.59 4.63 -5.03
N LYS A 132 22.87 3.71 -4.10
CA LYS A 132 22.48 2.30 -4.17
C LYS A 132 20.95 2.15 -4.22
N GLY A 133 20.22 2.96 -3.45
CA GLY A 133 18.76 2.96 -3.49
C GLY A 133 18.20 3.46 -4.82
N ARG A 134 18.80 4.51 -5.40
CA ARG A 134 18.44 5.03 -6.73
C ARG A 134 18.72 4.02 -7.83
N GLU A 135 19.89 3.39 -7.81
CA GLU A 135 20.26 2.38 -8.78
C GLU A 135 19.29 1.18 -8.74
N LEU A 136 18.98 0.67 -7.55
CA LEU A 136 17.99 -0.39 -7.38
C LEU A 136 16.61 0.02 -7.93
N MET A 137 16.16 1.23 -7.66
CA MET A 137 14.90 1.71 -8.20
C MET A 137 14.90 1.75 -9.73
N ASN A 138 15.97 2.25 -10.34
CA ASN A 138 16.10 2.31 -11.79
C ASN A 138 16.07 0.91 -12.43
N GLN A 139 16.74 -0.07 -11.82
CA GLN A 139 16.73 -1.46 -12.27
C GLN A 139 15.35 -2.10 -12.19
N GLN A 140 14.57 -1.78 -11.16
CA GLN A 140 13.27 -2.40 -10.90
C GLN A 140 12.08 -1.65 -11.52
N ALA A 141 12.25 -0.39 -11.91
CA ALA A 141 11.17 0.49 -12.36
C ALA A 141 10.44 -0.08 -13.58
N SER A 142 11.16 -0.48 -14.62
CA SER A 142 10.57 -1.00 -15.86
C SER A 142 9.78 -2.27 -15.65
N VAL A 143 10.29 -3.19 -14.83
CA VAL A 143 9.59 -4.44 -14.49
C VAL A 143 8.28 -4.14 -13.76
N ARG A 144 8.30 -3.23 -12.78
CA ARG A 144 7.13 -2.85 -12.00
C ARG A 144 6.09 -2.11 -12.83
N ILE A 145 6.51 -1.15 -13.66
CA ILE A 145 5.63 -0.41 -14.55
C ILE A 145 4.97 -1.36 -15.56
N ASN A 146 5.72 -2.25 -16.18
CA ASN A 146 5.17 -3.22 -17.13
C ASN A 146 4.14 -4.14 -16.47
N MET A 147 4.38 -4.59 -15.25
CA MET A 147 3.38 -5.39 -14.52
C MET A 147 2.10 -4.61 -14.22
N LEU A 148 2.22 -3.36 -13.77
CA LEU A 148 1.07 -2.50 -13.53
C LEU A 148 0.27 -2.27 -14.81
N ASN A 149 0.94 -2.01 -15.94
CA ASN A 149 0.29 -1.85 -17.24
C ASN A 149 -0.43 -3.14 -17.70
N GLN A 150 0.16 -4.31 -17.46
CA GLN A 150 -0.48 -5.60 -17.74
C GLN A 150 -1.77 -5.82 -16.94
N LEU A 151 -1.83 -5.38 -15.67
CA LEU A 151 -3.04 -5.50 -14.85
C LEU A 151 -4.24 -4.75 -15.44
N VAL A 152 -4.00 -3.64 -16.09
CA VAL A 152 -5.05 -2.79 -16.66
C VAL A 152 -5.17 -2.91 -18.18
N SER A 153 -4.47 -3.85 -18.81
CA SER A 153 -4.43 -3.99 -20.27
C SER A 153 -5.78 -4.33 -20.93
N ASN A 154 -6.70 -4.90 -20.15
CA ASN A 154 -8.05 -5.24 -20.60
C ASN A 154 -9.07 -4.12 -20.35
N PHE A 155 -8.66 -2.99 -19.80
CA PHE A 155 -9.53 -1.85 -19.54
C PHE A 155 -9.37 -0.79 -20.63
N SER A 156 -10.47 -0.14 -21.00
CA SER A 156 -10.40 1.07 -21.81
C SER A 156 -9.87 2.26 -21.00
N ALA A 157 -9.48 3.32 -21.65
CA ALA A 157 -9.02 4.54 -20.98
C ALA A 157 -10.13 5.17 -20.11
N GLU A 158 -11.39 5.09 -20.57
CA GLU A 158 -12.58 5.56 -19.85
C GLU A 158 -12.82 4.72 -18.60
N GLU A 159 -12.73 3.39 -18.69
CA GLU A 159 -12.86 2.47 -17.56
C GLU A 159 -11.77 2.70 -16.53
N CYS A 160 -10.52 2.88 -16.95
CA CYS A 160 -9.42 3.24 -16.05
C CYS A 160 -9.70 4.56 -15.32
N THR A 161 -10.14 5.60 -16.04
CA THR A 161 -10.46 6.91 -15.47
C THR A 161 -11.61 6.83 -14.47
N LEU A 162 -12.65 6.09 -14.82
CA LEU A 162 -13.80 5.86 -13.93
C LEU A 162 -13.38 5.13 -12.66
N LEU A 163 -12.61 4.05 -12.79
CA LEU A 163 -12.14 3.25 -11.64
C LEU A 163 -11.27 4.09 -10.70
N ILE A 164 -10.33 4.88 -11.23
CA ILE A 164 -9.50 5.79 -10.43
C ILE A 164 -10.38 6.79 -9.66
N GLY A 165 -11.38 7.38 -10.33
CA GLY A 165 -12.31 8.32 -9.71
C GLY A 165 -13.15 7.69 -8.58
N LEU A 166 -13.63 6.45 -8.77
CA LEU A 166 -14.40 5.72 -7.76
C LEU A 166 -13.53 5.33 -6.56
N LEU A 167 -12.31 4.86 -6.78
CA LEU A 167 -11.35 4.56 -5.71
C LEU A 167 -10.98 5.82 -4.92
N GLY A 168 -10.82 6.96 -5.58
CA GLY A 168 -10.57 8.25 -4.92
C GLY A 168 -11.74 8.68 -4.02
N LYS A 169 -13.00 8.49 -4.46
CA LYS A 169 -14.18 8.73 -3.60
C LYS A 169 -14.17 7.82 -2.37
N LEU A 170 -13.84 6.55 -2.54
CA LEU A 170 -13.78 5.58 -1.44
C LEU A 170 -12.68 5.96 -0.44
N GLN A 171 -11.50 6.36 -0.92
CA GLN A 171 -10.39 6.82 -0.09
C GLN A 171 -10.79 8.03 0.75
N ASN A 172 -11.39 9.06 0.12
CA ASN A 172 -11.86 10.25 0.82
C ASN A 172 -12.90 9.93 1.92
N SER A 173 -13.78 8.94 1.66
CA SER A 173 -14.75 8.48 2.65
C SER A 173 -14.07 7.81 3.84
N ALA A 174 -13.08 6.95 3.59
CA ALA A 174 -12.31 6.26 4.63
C ALA A 174 -11.52 7.26 5.49
N GLU A 175 -10.92 8.29 4.88
CA GLU A 175 -10.19 9.35 5.60
C GLU A 175 -11.11 10.14 6.53
N LYS A 176 -12.32 10.49 6.07
CA LYS A 176 -13.32 11.21 6.90
C LYS A 176 -13.75 10.37 8.10
N ILE A 177 -14.04 9.08 7.91
CA ILE A 177 -14.41 8.17 9.00
C ILE A 177 -13.26 8.06 10.01
N SER A 178 -12.03 7.92 9.55
CA SER A 178 -10.85 7.84 10.41
C SER A 178 -10.64 9.12 11.24
N GLN A 179 -10.89 10.29 10.67
CA GLN A 179 -10.77 11.57 11.37
C GLN A 179 -11.91 11.81 12.36
N GLY A 180 -13.15 11.41 12.03
CA GLY A 180 -14.30 11.51 12.91
C GLY A 180 -14.16 10.64 14.16
N SER A 181 -13.65 9.42 14.01
CA SER A 181 -13.41 8.49 15.13
C SER A 181 -12.33 8.98 16.12
N LEU A 182 -11.40 9.83 15.67
CA LEU A 182 -10.37 10.43 16.53
C LEU A 182 -10.91 11.59 17.39
N GLN A 183 -11.97 12.26 16.95
CA GLN A 183 -12.59 13.36 17.71
C GLN A 183 -13.49 12.84 18.85
N GLU A 184 -14.15 11.70 18.66
CA GLU A 184 -14.98 11.07 19.70
C GLU A 184 -14.14 10.45 20.83
N SER A 185 -12.93 9.97 20.54
CA SER A 185 -12.02 9.38 21.52
C SER A 185 -11.23 10.39 22.35
N SER A 186 -11.24 11.68 22.03
CA SER A 186 -10.54 12.75 22.74
C SER A 186 -11.46 13.62 23.61
N GLY A 187 -12.75 13.29 23.70
CA GLY A 187 -13.77 14.01 24.47
C GLY A 187 -14.35 13.24 25.67
N GLY A 188 -13.69 12.14 26.12
CA GLY A 188 -14.13 11.34 27.26
C GLY A 188 -13.16 11.42 28.42
#